data_b1fb41dd0bdd2181b08fbab2fdda7d01
#
_entry.id   b1fb41dd0bdd2181b08fbab2fdda7d01
#
_cell.length_a   1.000
_cell.length_b   1.000
_cell.length_c   1.000
_cell.angle_alpha   90.00
_cell.angle_beta   90.00
_cell.angle_gamma   90.00
#
_symmetry.space_group_name_H-M   'P 1'
#
loop_
_entity.id
_entity.type
_entity.pdbx_description
1 polymer ?
#
loop_
_entity_poly.entity_id
_entity_poly.type
_entity_poly.pdbx_seq_one_letter_code
_entity_poly.pdbx_strand_id
1 'polypeptide(L)'
;MTLHIETPLISSDILSNLLKKDIRLKLDVLQPSGSFKIRGIGYACEHFANKGAKAFLSSSGGNAGMAVAYAGKKLGIPVKVVVPKTTTTRSISILEKDNAEVIVHGTSWLEANSLAQSIKTDETAFIHPFDDELLWLGHSTMIDEVSVTGFKPDLIILSVGGGGLLAGVIKGLINNNWEDIPVMAVETYGAAS
;
A
#
# COMPACT_ATOMS: atom_id res chain seq x y z
N MET A 1 -0.26 14.25 -10.69
CA MET A 1 0.41 13.10 -11.38
C MET A 1 0.22 11.91 -10.45
N THR A 2 -0.39 10.81 -10.90
CA THR A 2 -0.55 9.63 -10.04
C THR A 2 0.75 8.83 -10.02
N LEU A 3 1.22 8.45 -8.83
CA LEU A 3 2.46 7.67 -8.65
C LEU A 3 2.26 6.16 -8.89
N HIS A 4 1.02 5.70 -8.88
CA HIS A 4 0.67 4.35 -9.28
C HIS A 4 0.31 4.29 -10.77
N ILE A 5 0.28 3.09 -11.31
CA ILE A 5 -0.19 2.81 -12.66
C ILE A 5 -1.51 2.03 -12.62
N GLU A 6 -2.30 2.15 -13.68
CA GLU A 6 -3.38 1.20 -13.93
C GLU A 6 -2.78 -0.17 -14.19
N THR A 7 -3.28 -1.20 -13.49
CA THR A 7 -2.77 -2.56 -13.62
C THR A 7 -3.76 -3.46 -14.33
N PRO A 8 -3.30 -4.49 -15.08
CA PRO A 8 -4.20 -5.39 -15.78
C PRO A 8 -5.15 -6.15 -14.84
N LEU A 9 -6.37 -6.38 -15.32
CA LEU A 9 -7.29 -7.39 -14.82
C LEU A 9 -7.29 -8.54 -15.82
N ILE A 10 -6.69 -9.69 -15.47
CA ILE A 10 -6.53 -10.83 -16.37
C ILE A 10 -7.33 -12.05 -15.91
N SER A 11 -7.85 -12.82 -16.83
CA SER A 11 -8.43 -14.15 -16.55
C SER A 11 -7.34 -15.14 -16.20
N SER A 12 -7.60 -16.01 -15.22
CA SER A 12 -6.73 -17.11 -14.83
C SER A 12 -7.36 -18.43 -15.23
N ASP A 13 -6.99 -18.97 -16.38
CA ASP A 13 -7.53 -20.24 -16.90
C ASP A 13 -7.31 -21.39 -15.92
N ILE A 14 -6.15 -21.43 -15.26
CA ILE A 14 -5.81 -22.47 -14.28
C ILE A 14 -6.81 -22.43 -13.10
N LEU A 15 -7.00 -21.27 -12.48
CA LEU A 15 -7.90 -21.13 -11.33
C LEU A 15 -9.36 -21.29 -11.76
N SER A 16 -9.73 -20.75 -12.91
CA SER A 16 -11.09 -20.85 -13.45
C SER A 16 -11.47 -22.29 -13.73
N ASN A 17 -10.56 -23.08 -14.30
CA ASN A 17 -10.77 -24.51 -14.53
C ASN A 17 -10.85 -25.31 -13.23
N LEU A 18 -10.01 -24.99 -12.25
CA LEU A 18 -9.99 -25.65 -10.95
C LEU A 18 -11.28 -25.41 -10.16
N LEU A 19 -11.74 -24.17 -10.13
CA LEU A 19 -12.89 -23.75 -9.32
C LEU A 19 -14.22 -23.75 -10.08
N LYS A 20 -14.20 -24.00 -11.40
CA LYS A 20 -15.38 -23.92 -12.30
C LYS A 20 -16.09 -22.56 -12.20
N LYS A 21 -15.32 -21.47 -12.12
CA LYS A 21 -15.76 -20.09 -12.03
C LYS A 21 -14.87 -19.19 -12.89
N ASP A 22 -15.36 -18.03 -13.36
CA ASP A 22 -14.50 -17.03 -14.00
C ASP A 22 -13.66 -16.34 -12.91
N ILE A 23 -12.38 -16.67 -12.84
CA ILE A 23 -11.43 -16.11 -11.88
C ILE A 23 -10.54 -15.11 -12.58
N ARG A 24 -10.57 -13.86 -12.09
CA ARG A 24 -9.71 -12.78 -12.59
C ARG A 24 -8.77 -12.27 -11.52
N LEU A 25 -7.59 -11.89 -11.95
CA LEU A 25 -6.51 -11.40 -11.09
C LEU A 25 -6.24 -9.93 -11.41
N LYS A 26 -6.38 -9.06 -10.42
CA LYS A 26 -5.91 -7.67 -10.48
C LYS A 26 -4.42 -7.66 -10.11
N LEU A 27 -3.56 -7.36 -11.08
CA LEU A 27 -2.11 -7.60 -10.97
C LEU A 27 -1.34 -6.44 -10.34
N ASP A 28 -1.64 -6.08 -9.11
CA ASP A 28 -0.95 -4.99 -8.41
C ASP A 28 0.51 -5.31 -8.00
N VAL A 29 0.98 -6.52 -8.23
CA VAL A 29 2.40 -6.86 -8.21
C VAL A 29 3.19 -6.11 -9.30
N LEU A 30 2.53 -5.65 -10.35
CA LEU A 30 3.15 -4.87 -11.45
C LEU A 30 3.27 -3.38 -11.12
N GLN A 31 2.79 -2.92 -9.99
CA GLN A 31 2.98 -1.53 -9.56
C GLN A 31 4.47 -1.19 -9.47
N PRO A 32 4.88 0.07 -9.74
CA PRO A 32 6.30 0.48 -9.76
C PRO A 32 7.07 0.18 -8.47
N SER A 33 6.39 0.19 -7.31
CA SER A 33 6.99 -0.20 -6.03
C SER A 33 6.83 -1.70 -5.71
N GLY A 34 6.34 -2.51 -6.65
CA GLY A 34 6.17 -3.95 -6.51
C GLY A 34 4.94 -4.42 -5.73
N SER A 35 4.03 -3.52 -5.34
CA SER A 35 2.81 -3.88 -4.61
C SER A 35 1.74 -2.79 -4.69
N PHE A 36 0.50 -3.15 -4.32
CA PHE A 36 -0.64 -2.23 -4.23
C PHE A 36 -0.39 -1.01 -3.33
N LYS A 37 0.58 -1.07 -2.43
CA LYS A 37 0.85 -0.02 -1.44
C LYS A 37 1.04 1.36 -2.07
N ILE A 38 1.60 1.43 -3.27
CA ILE A 38 1.84 2.71 -3.93
C ILE A 38 0.56 3.47 -4.27
N ARG A 39 -0.58 2.80 -4.42
CA ARG A 39 -1.86 3.48 -4.66
C ARG A 39 -2.20 4.43 -3.52
N GLY A 40 -2.31 3.90 -2.31
CA GLY A 40 -2.64 4.70 -1.13
C GLY A 40 -1.48 5.58 -0.68
N ILE A 41 -0.29 5.02 -0.55
CA ILE A 41 0.91 5.73 -0.11
C ILE A 41 1.29 6.84 -1.11
N GLY A 42 1.19 6.57 -2.40
CA GLY A 42 1.42 7.57 -3.43
C GLY A 42 0.46 8.75 -3.30
N TYR A 43 -0.83 8.45 -3.12
CA TYR A 43 -1.86 9.48 -2.90
C TYR A 43 -1.56 10.33 -1.64
N ALA A 44 -1.24 9.68 -0.52
CA ALA A 44 -0.89 10.38 0.72
C ALA A 44 0.37 11.25 0.57
N CYS A 45 1.43 10.72 -0.08
CA CYS A 45 2.65 11.46 -0.32
C CYS A 45 2.40 12.69 -1.23
N GLU A 46 1.62 12.56 -2.29
CA GLU A 46 1.23 13.70 -3.14
C GLU A 46 0.42 14.73 -2.35
N HIS A 47 -0.52 14.28 -1.52
CA HIS A 47 -1.31 15.17 -0.67
C HIS A 47 -0.42 15.99 0.28
N PHE A 48 0.50 15.34 1.00
CA PHE A 48 1.39 16.04 1.93
C PHE A 48 2.43 16.90 1.20
N ALA A 49 2.93 16.48 0.05
CA ALA A 49 3.80 17.29 -0.79
C ALA A 49 3.12 18.60 -1.20
N ASN A 50 1.86 18.53 -1.65
CA ASN A 50 1.05 19.71 -2.02
C ASN A 50 0.75 20.62 -0.80
N LYS A 51 0.77 20.07 0.41
CA LYS A 51 0.67 20.83 1.67
C LYS A 51 2.01 21.39 2.16
N GLY A 52 3.09 21.17 1.41
CA GLY A 52 4.40 21.75 1.68
C GLY A 52 5.32 20.92 2.57
N ALA A 53 5.03 19.62 2.77
CA ALA A 53 5.92 18.71 3.48
C ALA A 53 7.32 18.70 2.86
N LYS A 54 8.36 18.80 3.69
CA LYS A 54 9.76 18.83 3.28
C LYS A 54 10.45 17.48 3.37
N ALA A 55 9.87 16.55 4.10
CA ALA A 55 10.36 15.18 4.23
C ALA A 55 9.21 14.21 4.49
N PHE A 56 9.37 12.96 4.08
CA PHE A 56 8.50 11.87 4.47
C PHE A 56 9.18 10.96 5.49
N LEU A 57 8.39 10.44 6.41
CA LEU A 57 8.84 9.52 7.46
C LEU A 57 7.95 8.29 7.47
N SER A 58 8.55 7.11 7.54
CA SER A 58 7.84 5.83 7.62
C SER A 58 8.49 4.92 8.66
N SER A 59 7.69 4.01 9.24
CA SER A 59 8.16 2.98 10.17
C SER A 59 8.11 1.57 9.59
N SER A 60 8.06 1.41 8.28
CA SER A 60 7.92 0.10 7.63
C SER A 60 9.13 -0.27 6.78
N GLY A 61 9.76 -1.40 7.08
CA GLY A 61 10.81 -1.99 6.24
C GLY A 61 10.28 -2.86 5.07
N GLY A 62 8.95 -2.99 4.93
CA GLY A 62 8.30 -3.78 3.89
C GLY A 62 7.72 -2.93 2.77
N ASN A 63 6.68 -3.47 2.11
CA ASN A 63 6.03 -2.85 0.95
C ASN A 63 5.57 -1.41 1.18
N ALA A 64 5.17 -1.05 2.41
CA ALA A 64 4.77 0.32 2.72
C ALA A 64 5.97 1.27 2.68
N GLY A 65 7.08 0.94 3.34
CA GLY A 65 8.30 1.74 3.30
C GLY A 65 8.87 1.86 1.88
N MET A 66 8.85 0.76 1.11
CA MET A 66 9.28 0.78 -0.30
C MET A 66 8.41 1.72 -1.14
N ALA A 67 7.10 1.76 -0.90
CA ALA A 67 6.22 2.70 -1.59
C ALA A 67 6.48 4.16 -1.19
N VAL A 68 6.79 4.44 0.11
CA VAL A 68 7.17 5.78 0.55
C VAL A 68 8.51 6.21 -0.07
N ALA A 69 9.52 5.32 -0.08
CA ALA A 69 10.82 5.60 -0.70
C ALA A 69 10.67 5.91 -2.20
N TYR A 70 9.91 5.09 -2.93
CA TYR A 70 9.60 5.32 -4.33
C TYR A 70 8.88 6.66 -4.55
N ALA A 71 7.86 6.95 -3.73
CA ALA A 71 7.10 8.20 -3.82
C ALA A 71 7.98 9.43 -3.58
N GLY A 72 8.81 9.39 -2.52
CA GLY A 72 9.74 10.47 -2.21
C GLY A 72 10.75 10.72 -3.33
N LYS A 73 11.32 9.65 -3.89
CA LYS A 73 12.23 9.74 -5.05
C LYS A 73 11.55 10.40 -6.25
N LYS A 74 10.29 10.04 -6.54
CA LYS A 74 9.53 10.63 -7.67
C LYS A 74 9.14 12.08 -7.46
N LEU A 75 8.83 12.45 -6.21
CA LEU A 75 8.44 13.82 -5.84
C LEU A 75 9.65 14.73 -5.52
N GLY A 76 10.87 14.18 -5.46
CA GLY A 76 12.06 14.93 -5.06
C GLY A 76 12.06 15.30 -3.56
N ILE A 77 11.34 14.57 -2.72
CA ILE A 77 11.21 14.81 -1.29
C ILE A 77 12.02 13.76 -0.52
N PRO A 78 12.93 14.16 0.40
CA PRO A 78 13.70 13.24 1.22
C PRO A 78 12.82 12.29 2.04
N VAL A 79 13.27 11.04 2.18
CA VAL A 79 12.56 10.00 2.93
C VAL A 79 13.46 9.43 4.02
N LYS A 80 12.91 9.31 5.23
CA LYS A 80 13.50 8.53 6.32
C LYS A 80 12.61 7.33 6.62
N VAL A 81 13.22 6.16 6.78
CA VAL A 81 12.51 4.93 7.14
C VAL A 81 13.15 4.34 8.40
N VAL A 82 12.40 4.29 9.47
CA VAL A 82 12.84 3.64 10.72
C VAL A 82 12.39 2.19 10.70
N VAL A 83 13.33 1.26 10.89
CA VAL A 83 13.04 -0.18 10.80
C VAL A 83 13.64 -0.93 11.98
N PRO A 84 13.02 -2.04 12.44
CA PRO A 84 13.60 -2.86 13.49
C PRO A 84 14.82 -3.65 12.98
N LYS A 85 15.66 -4.12 13.91
CA LYS A 85 16.85 -4.97 13.62
C LYS A 85 16.50 -6.27 12.91
N THR A 86 15.24 -6.72 12.97
CA THR A 86 14.73 -7.90 12.28
C THR A 86 14.51 -7.69 10.78
N THR A 87 14.60 -6.45 10.30
CA THR A 87 14.45 -6.12 8.88
C THR A 87 15.62 -6.70 8.08
N THR A 88 15.30 -7.39 6.99
CA THR A 88 16.33 -8.06 6.18
C THR A 88 17.24 -7.05 5.48
N THR A 89 18.51 -7.41 5.28
CA THR A 89 19.48 -6.62 4.51
C THR A 89 18.96 -6.31 3.10
N ARG A 90 18.24 -7.26 2.49
CA ARG A 90 17.62 -7.05 1.17
C ARG A 90 16.60 -5.92 1.19
N SER A 91 15.74 -5.88 2.21
CA SER A 91 14.74 -4.80 2.35
C SER A 91 15.42 -3.44 2.52
N ILE A 92 16.44 -3.37 3.37
CA ILE A 92 17.23 -2.15 3.57
C ILE A 92 17.85 -1.68 2.24
N SER A 93 18.52 -2.57 1.52
CA SER A 93 19.11 -2.23 0.21
C SER A 93 18.10 -1.74 -0.82
N ILE A 94 16.87 -2.24 -0.80
CA ILE A 94 15.81 -1.75 -1.71
C ILE A 94 15.40 -0.33 -1.33
N LEU A 95 15.21 -0.03 -0.05
CA LEU A 95 14.90 1.32 0.43
C LEU A 95 15.99 2.33 0.04
N GLU A 96 17.26 1.96 0.26
CA GLU A 96 18.42 2.81 -0.06
C GLU A 96 18.57 3.07 -1.57
N LYS A 97 18.22 2.09 -2.44
CA LYS A 97 18.18 2.27 -3.90
C LYS A 97 17.18 3.34 -4.36
N ASP A 98 16.14 3.56 -3.58
CA ASP A 98 15.19 4.66 -3.80
C ASP A 98 15.52 5.91 -2.98
N ASN A 99 16.80 6.03 -2.54
CA ASN A 99 17.37 7.17 -1.83
C ASN A 99 16.75 7.45 -0.46
N ALA A 100 16.15 6.43 0.19
CA ALA A 100 15.69 6.57 1.56
C ALA A 100 16.85 6.45 2.55
N GLU A 101 16.90 7.33 3.53
CA GLU A 101 17.75 7.19 4.72
C GLU A 101 17.11 6.12 5.64
N VAL A 102 17.82 5.02 5.89
CA VAL A 102 17.30 3.93 6.73
C VAL A 102 17.93 4.01 8.13
N ILE A 103 17.08 4.10 9.14
CA ILE A 103 17.44 4.10 10.55
C ILE A 103 17.04 2.77 11.16
N VAL A 104 18.02 1.96 11.59
CA VAL A 104 17.76 0.68 12.26
C VAL A 104 17.64 0.89 13.76
N HIS A 105 16.45 0.64 14.33
CA HIS A 105 16.18 0.86 15.74
C HIS A 105 15.21 -0.18 16.32
N GLY A 106 15.53 -0.66 17.52
CA GLY A 106 14.71 -1.62 18.27
C GLY A 106 14.69 -3.02 17.69
N THR A 107 13.86 -3.88 18.25
CA THR A 107 13.69 -5.29 17.88
C THR A 107 12.30 -5.59 17.32
N SER A 108 11.37 -4.64 17.50
CA SER A 108 9.96 -4.73 17.08
C SER A 108 9.56 -3.53 16.21
N TRP A 109 8.48 -3.72 15.44
CA TRP A 109 7.86 -2.60 14.71
C TRP A 109 7.42 -1.48 15.64
N LEU A 110 6.91 -1.81 16.83
CA LEU A 110 6.43 -0.82 17.81
C LEU A 110 7.56 0.11 18.25
N GLU A 111 8.75 -0.43 18.53
CA GLU A 111 9.92 0.38 18.92
C GLU A 111 10.39 1.28 17.75
N ALA A 112 10.45 0.72 16.54
CA ALA A 112 10.79 1.50 15.35
C ALA A 112 9.78 2.62 15.08
N ASN A 113 8.48 2.33 15.24
CA ASN A 113 7.41 3.31 15.08
C ASN A 113 7.47 4.41 16.16
N SER A 114 7.75 4.04 17.40
CA SER A 114 7.92 5.01 18.50
C SER A 114 9.05 5.99 18.24
N LEU A 115 10.21 5.49 17.74
CA LEU A 115 11.29 6.37 17.33
C LEU A 115 10.87 7.26 16.16
N ALA A 116 10.22 6.68 15.13
CA ALA A 116 9.75 7.47 13.99
C ALA A 116 8.85 8.62 14.45
N GLN A 117 7.90 8.36 15.35
CA GLN A 117 7.04 9.42 15.88
C GLN A 117 7.81 10.48 16.69
N SER A 118 8.85 10.09 17.43
CA SER A 118 9.64 11.03 18.26
C SER A 118 10.55 11.95 17.44
N ILE A 119 10.98 11.54 16.24
CA ILE A 119 11.83 12.36 15.35
C ILE A 119 11.03 13.16 14.33
N LYS A 120 9.70 13.05 14.35
CA LYS A 120 8.81 13.84 13.50
C LYS A 120 8.94 15.34 13.84
N THR A 121 8.98 16.17 12.80
CA THR A 121 8.96 17.63 12.91
C THR A 121 7.72 18.21 12.21
N ASP A 122 7.44 19.48 12.36
CA ASP A 122 6.32 20.14 11.67
C ASP A 122 6.45 20.14 10.15
N GLU A 123 7.67 20.01 9.62
CA GLU A 123 7.95 19.92 8.19
C GLU A 123 7.92 18.48 7.65
N THR A 124 7.76 17.49 8.54
CA THR A 124 7.80 16.06 8.20
C THR A 124 6.40 15.46 8.16
N ALA A 125 6.02 14.85 7.05
CA ALA A 125 4.81 14.04 6.97
C ALA A 125 5.12 12.59 7.36
N PHE A 126 4.51 12.10 8.43
CA PHE A 126 4.54 10.67 8.75
C PHE A 126 3.50 9.94 7.90
N ILE A 127 3.95 8.94 7.16
CA ILE A 127 3.10 8.12 6.29
C ILE A 127 2.81 6.80 7.01
N HIS A 128 1.57 6.66 7.48
CA HIS A 128 1.14 5.44 8.17
C HIS A 128 1.15 4.24 7.19
N PRO A 129 1.53 3.02 7.61
CA PRO A 129 1.66 1.89 6.69
C PRO A 129 0.32 1.30 6.22
N PHE A 130 -0.83 1.60 6.87
CA PHE A 130 -2.14 1.02 6.53
C PHE A 130 -3.36 1.77 7.07
N ASP A 131 -3.29 2.43 8.23
CA ASP A 131 -4.45 3.03 8.89
C ASP A 131 -4.46 4.57 8.72
N ASP A 132 -4.95 5.00 7.57
CA ASP A 132 -5.08 6.41 7.20
C ASP A 132 -6.09 6.53 6.05
N GLU A 133 -7.02 7.47 6.14
CA GLU A 133 -8.06 7.68 5.14
C GLU A 133 -7.50 8.02 3.75
N LEU A 134 -6.37 8.74 3.68
CA LEU A 134 -5.71 9.05 2.42
C LEU A 134 -5.22 7.77 1.70
N LEU A 135 -4.77 6.76 2.49
CA LEU A 135 -4.38 5.48 1.93
C LEU A 135 -5.60 4.73 1.38
N TRP A 136 -6.72 4.75 2.11
CA TRP A 136 -7.94 4.07 1.67
C TRP A 136 -8.48 4.69 0.38
N LEU A 137 -8.46 6.03 0.28
CA LEU A 137 -8.82 6.75 -0.95
C LEU A 137 -7.93 6.34 -2.13
N GLY A 138 -6.62 6.28 -1.94
CA GLY A 138 -5.71 5.83 -2.99
C GLY A 138 -5.90 4.35 -3.36
N HIS A 139 -6.17 3.47 -2.38
CA HIS A 139 -6.43 2.05 -2.64
C HIS A 139 -7.77 1.81 -3.34
N SER A 140 -8.77 2.68 -3.16
CA SER A 140 -10.09 2.56 -3.82
C SER A 140 -9.99 2.58 -5.35
N THR A 141 -8.97 3.24 -5.90
CA THR A 141 -8.73 3.31 -7.36
C THR A 141 -8.61 1.93 -8.01
N MET A 142 -8.27 0.89 -7.25
CA MET A 142 -8.23 -0.48 -7.75
C MET A 142 -9.61 -0.94 -8.23
N ILE A 143 -10.66 -0.61 -7.50
CA ILE A 143 -12.05 -0.96 -7.86
C ILE A 143 -12.55 -0.06 -8.99
N ASP A 144 -12.16 1.22 -9.01
CA ASP A 144 -12.50 2.14 -10.10
C ASP A 144 -11.95 1.59 -11.43
N GLU A 145 -10.70 1.10 -11.44
CA GLU A 145 -10.09 0.45 -12.60
C GLU A 145 -10.82 -0.84 -13.03
N VAL A 146 -11.33 -1.64 -12.08
CA VAL A 146 -12.13 -2.83 -12.40
C VAL A 146 -13.47 -2.42 -12.99
N SER A 147 -14.12 -1.39 -12.45
CA SER A 147 -15.45 -0.98 -12.87
C SER A 147 -15.50 -0.52 -14.34
N VAL A 148 -14.46 0.19 -14.80
CA VAL A 148 -14.40 0.66 -16.20
C VAL A 148 -14.18 -0.46 -17.22
N THR A 149 -13.79 -1.66 -16.79
CA THR A 149 -13.69 -2.83 -17.69
C THR A 149 -15.05 -3.41 -18.07
N GLY A 150 -16.13 -2.99 -17.40
CA GLY A 150 -17.46 -3.57 -17.54
C GLY A 150 -17.66 -4.92 -16.83
N PHE A 151 -16.63 -5.41 -16.11
CA PHE A 151 -16.71 -6.65 -15.34
C PHE A 151 -17.11 -6.32 -13.89
N LYS A 152 -18.27 -6.80 -13.45
CA LYS A 152 -18.71 -6.75 -12.05
C LYS A 152 -18.48 -8.14 -11.41
N PRO A 153 -17.58 -8.29 -10.41
CA PRO A 153 -17.35 -9.58 -9.76
C PRO A 153 -18.51 -9.96 -8.82
N ASP A 154 -18.77 -11.26 -8.65
CA ASP A 154 -19.70 -11.78 -7.64
C ASP A 154 -19.06 -11.85 -6.23
N LEU A 155 -17.74 -11.86 -6.16
CA LEU A 155 -16.96 -11.95 -4.93
C LEU A 155 -15.56 -11.36 -5.15
N ILE A 156 -15.08 -10.59 -4.19
CA ILE A 156 -13.69 -10.15 -4.14
C ILE A 156 -12.96 -10.91 -3.03
N ILE A 157 -11.78 -11.43 -3.33
CA ILE A 157 -10.91 -12.11 -2.36
C ILE A 157 -9.62 -11.31 -2.22
N LEU A 158 -9.25 -10.97 -1.00
CA LEU A 158 -8.00 -10.24 -0.72
C LEU A 158 -7.38 -10.68 0.60
N SER A 159 -6.05 -10.51 0.71
CA SER A 159 -5.34 -10.71 1.96
C SER A 159 -5.47 -9.49 2.87
N VAL A 160 -5.64 -9.72 4.16
CA VAL A 160 -5.69 -8.70 5.20
C VAL A 160 -4.48 -8.84 6.11
N GLY A 161 -3.82 -7.71 6.36
CA GLY A 161 -2.85 -7.52 7.42
C GLY A 161 -3.36 -6.37 8.29
N GLY A 162 -2.84 -5.16 8.13
CA GLY A 162 -3.35 -3.98 8.86
C GLY A 162 -4.64 -3.35 8.30
N GLY A 163 -5.42 -4.03 7.50
CA GLY A 163 -6.76 -3.59 7.06
C GLY A 163 -6.83 -2.55 5.94
N GLY A 164 -5.74 -1.84 5.63
CA GLY A 164 -5.78 -0.70 4.69
C GLY A 164 -6.24 -1.07 3.27
N LEU A 165 -5.88 -2.25 2.75
CA LEU A 165 -6.38 -2.72 1.45
C LEU A 165 -7.88 -2.99 1.51
N LEU A 166 -8.35 -3.69 2.55
CA LEU A 166 -9.76 -3.98 2.75
C LEU A 166 -10.58 -2.70 2.83
N ALA A 167 -10.15 -1.72 3.63
CA ALA A 167 -10.82 -0.41 3.75
C ALA A 167 -10.87 0.31 2.39
N GLY A 168 -9.78 0.29 1.61
CA GLY A 168 -9.75 0.89 0.28
C GLY A 168 -10.66 0.17 -0.71
N VAL A 169 -10.72 -1.17 -0.69
CA VAL A 169 -11.63 -1.94 -1.55
C VAL A 169 -13.08 -1.63 -1.19
N ILE A 170 -13.45 -1.63 0.09
CA ILE A 170 -14.80 -1.26 0.53
C ILE A 170 -15.13 0.17 0.07
N LYS A 171 -14.23 1.12 0.23
CA LYS A 171 -14.42 2.49 -0.26
C LYS A 171 -14.65 2.53 -1.78
N GLY A 172 -13.89 1.76 -2.55
CA GLY A 172 -14.07 1.64 -3.99
C GLY A 172 -15.40 1.01 -4.39
N LEU A 173 -15.86 0.00 -3.65
CA LEU A 173 -17.19 -0.60 -3.86
C LEU A 173 -18.30 0.43 -3.65
N ILE A 174 -18.23 1.21 -2.57
CA ILE A 174 -19.17 2.30 -2.30
C ILE A 174 -19.16 3.33 -3.42
N ASN A 175 -17.98 3.78 -3.85
CA ASN A 175 -17.84 4.78 -4.91
C ASN A 175 -18.43 4.34 -6.24
N ASN A 176 -18.51 3.02 -6.50
CA ASN A 176 -19.02 2.44 -7.75
C ASN A 176 -20.45 1.87 -7.62
N ASN A 177 -21.15 2.08 -6.50
CA ASN A 177 -22.47 1.52 -6.18
C ASN A 177 -22.47 -0.03 -6.28
N TRP A 178 -21.44 -0.66 -5.69
CA TRP A 178 -21.21 -2.11 -5.68
C TRP A 178 -21.18 -2.68 -4.26
N GLU A 179 -21.91 -2.06 -3.32
CA GLU A 179 -21.96 -2.46 -1.90
C GLU A 179 -22.57 -3.85 -1.69
N ASP A 180 -23.25 -4.37 -2.69
CA ASP A 180 -23.82 -5.72 -2.72
C ASP A 180 -22.77 -6.82 -2.94
N ILE A 181 -21.55 -6.47 -3.36
CA ILE A 181 -20.48 -7.43 -3.61
C ILE A 181 -19.81 -7.85 -2.29
N PRO A 182 -19.87 -9.13 -1.92
CA PRO A 182 -19.15 -9.63 -0.75
C PRO A 182 -17.65 -9.57 -0.93
N VAL A 183 -16.93 -9.30 0.18
CA VAL A 183 -15.47 -9.32 0.23
C VAL A 183 -15.03 -10.41 1.19
N MET A 184 -14.24 -11.36 0.70
CA MET A 184 -13.61 -12.39 1.52
C MET A 184 -12.22 -11.91 1.97
N ALA A 185 -12.10 -11.60 3.25
CA ALA A 185 -10.84 -11.27 3.90
C ALA A 185 -10.09 -12.57 4.28
N VAL A 186 -8.84 -12.70 3.83
CA VAL A 186 -7.99 -13.87 4.11
C VAL A 186 -6.81 -13.44 4.96
N GLU A 187 -6.65 -14.10 6.11
CA GLU A 187 -5.56 -13.87 7.05
C GLU A 187 -4.78 -15.15 7.32
N THR A 188 -3.55 -15.04 7.80
CA THR A 188 -2.75 -16.20 8.20
C THR A 188 -3.05 -16.61 9.64
N TYR A 189 -3.00 -17.89 9.92
CA TYR A 189 -3.10 -18.38 11.30
C TYR A 189 -2.04 -17.75 12.19
N GLY A 190 -2.47 -17.23 13.35
CA GLY A 190 -1.61 -16.55 14.32
C GLY A 190 -1.26 -15.10 13.97
N ALA A 191 -1.82 -14.55 12.91
CA ALA A 191 -1.69 -13.14 12.52
C ALA A 191 -3.04 -12.55 12.05
N ALA A 192 -4.13 -13.04 12.60
CA ALA A 192 -5.45 -12.47 12.42
C ALA A 192 -5.57 -11.19 13.26
N SER A 193 -6.05 -10.09 12.64
CA SER A 193 -6.23 -8.77 13.25
C SER A 193 -7.68 -8.50 13.66
#